data_f0c87b9a2d0f369526dc38fffe3500ad
#
_entry.id   f0c87b9a2d0f369526dc38fffe3500ad
#
_cell.length_a   1.000
_cell.length_b   1.000
_cell.length_c   1.000
_cell.angle_alpha   90.00
_cell.angle_beta   90.00
_cell.angle_gamma   90.00
#
_symmetry.space_group_name_H-M   'P 1'
#
loop_
_entity.id
_entity.type
_entity.pdbx_description
1 polymer ?
#
loop_
_entity_poly.entity_id
_entity_poly.type
_entity_poly.pdbx_seq_one_letter_code
_entity_poly.pdbx_strand_id
1 'polypeptide(L)'
;LGDGVWPGFVAEPLFAADLMPVCAPNIATDLKSPADLSPRDLIRVAHATDDWPLWLRGSGLSRLAIEGPEFEFYGQALQAAADGLGVAMGIRPYIDDDLEAGRLVAPFHRAVSKGMHWYLVYREARSDEPDFSAFRKWITNTARAPLAPAVITP
;
A
#
# COMPACT_ATOMS: atom_id res chain seq x y z
N LEU A 1 5.05 9.38 -4.06
CA LEU A 1 4.11 8.57 -4.83
C LEU A 1 3.49 9.43 -5.93
N GLY A 2 3.44 8.95 -7.17
CA GLY A 2 2.87 9.69 -8.30
C GLY A 2 2.98 8.94 -9.63
N ASP A 3 2.74 9.69 -10.71
CA ASP A 3 2.74 9.21 -12.10
C ASP A 3 4.12 9.36 -12.80
N GLY A 4 5.11 9.93 -12.11
CA GLY A 4 6.46 10.13 -12.65
C GLY A 4 6.69 11.50 -13.27
N VAL A 5 5.73 12.42 -13.21
CA VAL A 5 5.84 13.74 -13.83
C VAL A 5 5.93 14.84 -12.78
N TRP A 6 7.13 15.41 -12.62
CA TRP A 6 7.39 16.60 -11.78
C TRP A 6 8.17 17.63 -12.61
N PRO A 7 7.52 18.69 -13.14
CA PRO A 7 8.19 19.70 -13.95
C PRO A 7 9.41 20.31 -13.24
N GLY A 8 10.57 20.31 -13.93
CA GLY A 8 11.83 20.85 -13.38
C GLY A 8 12.59 19.90 -12.44
N PHE A 9 12.16 18.65 -12.32
CA PHE A 9 12.84 17.63 -11.51
C PHE A 9 13.10 16.36 -12.32
N VAL A 10 14.13 15.63 -11.94
CA VAL A 10 14.37 14.26 -12.36
C VAL A 10 13.58 13.32 -11.42
N ALA A 11 12.90 12.35 -11.99
CA ALA A 11 12.12 11.37 -11.24
C ALA A 11 12.55 9.94 -11.63
N GLU A 12 13.07 9.20 -10.66
CA GLU A 12 13.49 7.81 -10.85
C GLU A 12 12.52 6.88 -10.11
N PRO A 13 11.89 5.91 -10.80
CA PRO A 13 10.97 5.00 -10.15
C PRO A 13 11.73 4.06 -9.20
N LEU A 14 11.16 3.85 -8.00
CA LEU A 14 11.70 2.96 -6.99
C LEU A 14 10.82 1.70 -6.87
N PHE A 15 9.56 1.85 -6.51
CA PHE A 15 8.63 0.75 -6.26
C PHE A 15 7.29 1.01 -6.94
N ALA A 16 6.63 -0.05 -7.42
CA ALA A 16 5.23 0.02 -7.77
C ALA A 16 4.38 0.20 -6.49
N ALA A 17 3.27 0.92 -6.62
CA ALA A 17 2.29 1.03 -5.55
C ALA A 17 1.20 -0.02 -5.78
N ASP A 18 1.27 -1.11 -5.03
CA ASP A 18 0.31 -2.19 -5.09
C ASP A 18 -0.62 -2.13 -3.87
N LEU A 19 -1.90 -2.12 -4.15
CA LEU A 19 -2.98 -2.12 -3.16
C LEU A 19 -3.23 -3.53 -2.64
N MET A 20 -3.27 -3.68 -1.33
CA MET A 20 -3.50 -4.94 -0.65
C MET A 20 -4.33 -4.71 0.62
N PRO A 21 -5.52 -5.31 0.76
CA PRO A 21 -6.25 -5.26 2.03
C PRO A 21 -5.46 -5.90 3.15
N VAL A 22 -5.44 -5.25 4.30
CA VAL A 22 -4.75 -5.73 5.51
C VAL A 22 -5.62 -5.52 6.74
N CYS A 23 -5.48 -6.41 7.71
CA CYS A 23 -6.22 -6.35 8.97
C CYS A 23 -5.42 -7.03 10.10
N ALA A 24 -5.91 -6.92 11.34
CA ALA A 24 -5.37 -7.68 12.44
C ALA A 24 -5.55 -9.20 12.22
N PRO A 25 -4.65 -10.06 12.76
CA PRO A 25 -4.72 -11.51 12.58
C PRO A 25 -6.05 -12.15 13.00
N ASN A 26 -6.67 -11.64 14.08
CA ASN A 26 -7.96 -12.14 14.57
C ASN A 26 -9.12 -11.86 13.59
N ILE A 27 -9.08 -10.74 12.85
CA ILE A 27 -10.08 -10.42 11.82
C ILE A 27 -9.90 -11.33 10.60
N ALA A 28 -8.65 -11.63 10.24
CA ALA A 28 -8.35 -12.45 9.05
C ALA A 28 -8.90 -13.87 9.15
N THR A 29 -9.13 -14.40 10.35
CA THR A 29 -9.67 -15.76 10.54
C THR A 29 -11.01 -15.98 9.85
N ASP A 30 -11.84 -14.95 9.77
CA ASP A 30 -13.19 -15.00 9.19
C ASP A 30 -13.22 -14.62 7.70
N LEU A 31 -12.09 -14.16 7.14
CA LEU A 31 -11.96 -13.70 5.76
C LEU A 31 -11.30 -14.77 4.88
N LYS A 32 -12.10 -15.68 4.31
CA LYS A 32 -11.58 -16.75 3.42
C LYS A 32 -11.54 -16.34 1.96
N SER A 33 -12.36 -15.38 1.59
CA SER A 33 -12.46 -14.83 0.23
C SER A 33 -12.82 -13.36 0.26
N PRO A 34 -12.56 -12.60 -0.81
CA PRO A 34 -12.99 -11.20 -0.89
C PRO A 34 -14.52 -11.01 -0.71
N ALA A 35 -15.33 -12.05 -0.97
CA ALA A 35 -16.77 -11.98 -0.80
C ALA A 35 -17.22 -11.94 0.67
N ASP A 36 -16.33 -12.26 1.62
CA ASP A 36 -16.59 -12.23 3.06
C ASP A 36 -16.45 -10.80 3.64
N LEU A 37 -15.97 -9.85 2.83
CA LEU A 37 -15.86 -8.44 3.25
C LEU A 37 -17.24 -7.82 3.49
N SER A 38 -17.40 -7.20 4.66
CA SER A 38 -18.59 -6.41 4.99
C SER A 38 -18.36 -4.93 4.65
N PRO A 39 -19.35 -4.22 4.08
CA PRO A 39 -19.23 -2.79 3.76
C PRO A 39 -18.77 -1.91 4.93
N ARG A 40 -19.17 -2.24 6.15
CA ARG A 40 -18.89 -1.47 7.36
C ARG A 40 -17.49 -1.69 7.91
N ASP A 41 -16.83 -2.78 7.50
CA ASP A 41 -15.49 -3.12 7.97
C ASP A 41 -14.39 -2.51 7.08
N LEU A 42 -14.76 -1.87 5.94
CA LEU A 42 -13.81 -1.29 5.00
C LEU A 42 -13.39 0.10 5.48
N ILE A 43 -12.22 0.17 6.11
CA ILE A 43 -11.64 1.42 6.60
C ILE A 43 -11.20 2.27 5.41
N ARG A 44 -11.64 3.54 5.40
CA ARG A 44 -11.39 4.50 4.32
C ARG A 44 -10.29 5.50 4.68
N VAL A 45 -9.66 6.05 3.64
CA VAL A 45 -8.74 7.18 3.75
C VAL A 45 -9.26 8.33 2.90
N ALA A 46 -9.46 9.51 3.49
CA ALA A 46 -10.17 10.63 2.89
C ALA A 46 -9.61 11.11 1.54
N HIS A 47 -8.29 11.08 1.37
CA HIS A 47 -7.62 11.49 0.11
C HIS A 47 -7.25 10.32 -0.81
N ALA A 48 -7.76 9.12 -0.52
CA ALA A 48 -7.50 7.89 -1.29
C ALA A 48 -8.81 7.14 -1.61
N THR A 49 -9.81 7.88 -2.02
CA THR A 49 -11.17 7.39 -2.25
C THR A 49 -11.26 6.32 -3.33
N ASP A 50 -10.28 6.26 -4.24
CA ASP A 50 -10.27 5.31 -5.36
C ASP A 50 -9.63 3.96 -5.02
N ASP A 51 -8.94 3.82 -3.89
CA ASP A 51 -8.20 2.61 -3.56
C ASP A 51 -9.11 1.39 -3.40
N TRP A 52 -10.14 1.48 -2.56
CA TRP A 52 -11.12 0.42 -2.42
C TRP A 52 -11.87 0.10 -3.72
N PRO A 53 -12.45 1.09 -4.44
CA PRO A 53 -13.07 0.85 -5.74
C PRO A 53 -12.15 0.15 -6.75
N LEU A 54 -10.85 0.52 -6.79
CA LEU A 54 -9.89 -0.09 -7.70
C LEU A 54 -9.64 -1.55 -7.33
N TRP A 55 -9.38 -1.83 -6.05
CA TRP A 55 -9.12 -3.19 -5.59
C TRP A 55 -10.35 -4.10 -5.73
N LEU A 56 -11.54 -3.61 -5.36
CA LEU A 56 -12.80 -4.34 -5.48
C LEU A 56 -13.13 -4.70 -6.94
N ARG A 57 -12.90 -3.77 -7.89
CA ARG A 57 -13.03 -4.08 -9.32
C ARG A 57 -12.09 -5.20 -9.74
N GLY A 58 -10.81 -5.11 -9.34
CA GLY A 58 -9.82 -6.16 -9.59
C GLY A 58 -10.18 -7.49 -8.98
N SER A 59 -11.00 -7.51 -7.93
CA SER A 59 -11.46 -8.72 -7.22
C SER A 59 -12.86 -9.22 -7.65
N GLY A 60 -13.49 -8.58 -8.63
CA GLY A 60 -14.82 -8.95 -9.10
C GLY A 60 -15.98 -8.48 -8.21
N LEU A 61 -15.71 -7.59 -7.24
CA LEU A 61 -16.68 -7.10 -6.23
C LEU A 61 -17.05 -5.63 -6.41
N SER A 62 -17.11 -5.14 -7.63
CA SER A 62 -17.32 -3.72 -7.95
C SER A 62 -18.61 -3.10 -7.39
N ARG A 63 -19.55 -3.93 -6.90
CA ARG A 63 -20.83 -3.49 -6.33
C ARG A 63 -20.83 -3.42 -4.81
N LEU A 64 -19.77 -3.86 -4.12
CA LEU A 64 -19.69 -3.78 -2.67
C LEU A 64 -19.63 -2.31 -2.25
N ALA A 65 -20.55 -1.90 -1.37
CA ALA A 65 -20.53 -0.58 -0.77
C ALA A 65 -19.32 -0.40 0.17
N ILE A 66 -18.89 0.83 0.41
CA ILE A 66 -17.77 1.16 1.29
C ILE A 66 -18.30 2.12 2.34
N GLU A 67 -18.64 1.59 3.53
CA GLU A 67 -19.39 2.29 4.57
C GLU A 67 -18.63 2.40 5.91
N GLY A 68 -17.42 1.83 5.97
CA GLY A 68 -16.60 1.82 7.18
C GLY A 68 -16.08 3.20 7.59
N PRO A 69 -15.40 3.29 8.72
CA PRO A 69 -14.87 4.55 9.25
C PRO A 69 -13.85 5.17 8.29
N GLU A 70 -13.74 6.50 8.35
CA GLU A 70 -12.83 7.29 7.51
C GLU A 70 -11.78 7.96 8.37
N PHE A 71 -10.52 7.86 7.94
CA PHE A 71 -9.38 8.52 8.54
C PHE A 71 -8.72 9.45 7.54
N GLU A 72 -8.03 10.46 8.03
CA GLU A 72 -7.35 11.44 7.18
C GLU A 72 -6.12 10.84 6.50
N PHE A 73 -5.35 9.99 7.22
CA PHE A 73 -4.07 9.45 6.76
C PHE A 73 -4.03 7.92 6.80
N TYR A 74 -3.25 7.33 5.89
CA TYR A 74 -3.02 5.88 5.83
C TYR A 74 -2.51 5.30 7.16
N GLY A 75 -1.56 5.98 7.82
CA GLY A 75 -1.03 5.50 9.10
C GLY A 75 -2.09 5.33 10.18
N GLN A 76 -3.08 6.22 10.23
CA GLN A 76 -4.21 6.10 11.17
C GLN A 76 -5.12 4.92 10.80
N ALA A 77 -5.42 4.78 9.50
CA ALA A 77 -6.25 3.68 9.01
C ALA A 77 -5.59 2.32 9.25
N LEU A 78 -4.27 2.21 9.02
CA LEU A 78 -3.50 1.00 9.26
C LEU A 78 -3.41 0.67 10.75
N GLN A 79 -3.22 1.68 11.61
CA GLN A 79 -3.25 1.48 13.06
C GLN A 79 -4.62 0.98 13.53
N ALA A 80 -5.71 1.59 13.04
CA ALA A 80 -7.06 1.14 13.36
C ALA A 80 -7.31 -0.31 12.90
N ALA A 81 -6.78 -0.70 11.74
CA ALA A 81 -6.86 -2.08 11.26
C ALA A 81 -6.04 -3.04 12.16
N ALA A 82 -4.83 -2.64 12.60
CA ALA A 82 -4.01 -3.42 13.52
C ALA A 82 -4.68 -3.59 14.90
N ASP A 83 -5.45 -2.58 15.32
CA ASP A 83 -6.23 -2.61 16.57
C ASP A 83 -7.56 -3.41 16.42
N GLY A 84 -7.83 -3.98 15.24
CA GLY A 84 -8.98 -4.85 14.99
C GLY A 84 -10.28 -4.11 14.67
N LEU A 85 -10.23 -2.84 14.23
CA LEU A 85 -11.44 -2.08 13.87
C LEU A 85 -12.04 -2.55 12.53
N GLY A 86 -11.26 -3.17 11.66
CA GLY A 86 -11.69 -3.64 10.36
C GLY A 86 -10.53 -3.92 9.41
N VAL A 87 -10.78 -3.74 8.12
CA VAL A 87 -9.83 -3.98 7.03
C VAL A 87 -9.46 -2.66 6.40
N ALA A 88 -8.17 -2.32 6.36
CA ALA A 88 -7.65 -1.13 5.69
C ALA A 88 -6.99 -1.49 4.35
N MET A 89 -6.88 -0.50 3.46
CA MET A 89 -6.07 -0.64 2.26
C MET A 89 -4.61 -0.32 2.58
N GLY A 90 -3.74 -1.31 2.44
CA GLY A 90 -2.31 -1.16 2.52
C GLY A 90 -1.69 -0.90 1.16
N ILE A 91 -0.56 -0.20 1.13
CA ILE A 91 0.25 0.04 -0.07
C ILE A 91 1.66 -0.45 0.20
N ARG A 92 2.14 -1.42 -0.59
CA ARG A 92 3.53 -1.85 -0.50
C ARG A 92 4.49 -0.81 -1.10
N PRO A 93 5.71 -0.64 -0.55
CA PRO A 93 6.26 -1.36 0.61
C PRO A 93 5.93 -0.74 1.98
N TYR A 94 5.07 0.26 2.06
CA TYR A 94 4.77 1.02 3.28
C TYR A 94 4.25 0.16 4.45
N ILE A 95 3.62 -1.00 4.14
CA ILE A 95 3.06 -1.93 5.14
C ILE A 95 3.98 -3.11 5.47
N ASP A 96 5.15 -3.24 4.83
CA ASP A 96 5.96 -4.46 4.91
C ASP A 96 6.45 -4.73 6.33
N ASP A 97 6.86 -3.71 7.08
CA ASP A 97 7.27 -3.84 8.49
C ASP A 97 6.13 -4.34 9.39
N ASP A 98 4.90 -3.92 9.14
CA ASP A 98 3.72 -4.38 9.88
C ASP A 98 3.36 -5.83 9.56
N LEU A 99 3.54 -6.23 8.31
CA LEU A 99 3.35 -7.62 7.88
C LEU A 99 4.44 -8.53 8.47
N GLU A 100 5.70 -8.13 8.43
CA GLU A 100 6.82 -8.88 9.02
C GLU A 100 6.70 -9.02 10.53
N ALA A 101 6.26 -7.97 11.21
CA ALA A 101 6.02 -7.99 12.66
C ALA A 101 4.75 -8.74 13.06
N GLY A 102 3.92 -9.16 12.10
CA GLY A 102 2.63 -9.83 12.36
C GLY A 102 1.57 -8.94 13.00
N ARG A 103 1.75 -7.61 13.00
CA ARG A 103 0.71 -6.67 13.48
C ARG A 103 -0.45 -6.61 12.51
N LEU A 104 -0.14 -6.67 11.22
CA LEU A 104 -1.10 -6.79 10.13
C LEU A 104 -0.86 -8.10 9.38
N VAL A 105 -1.92 -8.61 8.79
CA VAL A 105 -1.87 -9.72 7.82
C VAL A 105 -2.68 -9.35 6.59
N ALA A 106 -2.31 -9.91 5.44
CA ALA A 106 -3.07 -9.79 4.21
C ALA A 106 -3.98 -11.03 4.06
N PRO A 107 -5.29 -10.91 4.27
CA PRO A 107 -6.19 -12.09 4.23
C PRO A 107 -6.38 -12.64 2.82
N PHE A 108 -6.00 -11.88 1.79
CA PHE A 108 -6.20 -12.28 0.39
C PHE A 108 -4.88 -12.25 -0.38
N HIS A 109 -4.65 -13.30 -1.21
CA HIS A 109 -3.48 -13.41 -2.09
C HIS A 109 -3.58 -12.52 -3.34
N ARG A 110 -4.13 -11.30 -3.19
CA ARG A 110 -4.37 -10.43 -4.33
C ARG A 110 -3.89 -9.01 -4.03
N ALA A 111 -2.86 -8.61 -4.76
CA ALA A 111 -2.49 -7.21 -4.91
C ALA A 111 -3.04 -6.67 -6.23
N VAL A 112 -3.42 -5.41 -6.25
CA VAL A 112 -3.91 -4.69 -7.44
C VAL A 112 -3.06 -3.44 -7.61
N SER A 113 -2.49 -3.25 -8.80
CA SER A 113 -1.67 -2.07 -9.06
C SER A 113 -2.51 -0.80 -9.00
N LYS A 114 -2.01 0.18 -8.26
CA LYS A 114 -2.58 1.54 -8.22
C LYS A 114 -2.29 2.34 -9.49
N GLY A 115 -1.42 1.83 -10.37
CA GLY A 115 -0.95 2.56 -11.54
C GLY A 115 0.03 3.71 -11.22
N MET A 116 0.48 3.79 -10.00
CA MET A 116 1.44 4.77 -9.51
C MET A 116 2.71 4.07 -9.01
N HIS A 117 3.79 4.86 -8.86
CA HIS A 117 5.05 4.39 -8.29
C HIS A 117 5.54 5.34 -7.21
N TRP A 118 6.36 4.82 -6.32
CA TRP A 118 7.22 5.62 -5.47
C TRP A 118 8.41 6.07 -6.30
N TYR A 119 8.82 7.33 -6.17
CA TYR A 119 9.92 7.92 -6.94
C TYR A 119 10.93 8.58 -6.03
N LEU A 120 12.19 8.50 -6.40
CA LEU A 120 13.20 9.44 -5.97
C LEU A 120 13.12 10.66 -6.88
N VAL A 121 12.76 11.82 -6.31
CA VAL A 121 12.60 13.08 -7.06
C VAL A 121 13.64 14.08 -6.59
N TYR A 122 14.41 14.64 -7.52
CA TYR A 122 15.50 15.57 -7.21
C TYR A 122 15.75 16.55 -8.35
N ARG A 123 16.44 17.66 -8.05
CA ARG A 123 16.89 18.61 -9.07
C ARG A 123 18.10 18.06 -9.82
N GLU A 124 18.13 18.22 -11.14
CA GLU A 124 19.23 17.71 -11.98
C GLU A 124 20.61 18.19 -11.52
N ALA A 125 20.73 19.45 -11.06
CA ALA A 125 21.95 20.00 -10.52
C ALA A 125 22.58 19.21 -9.37
N ARG A 126 21.80 18.36 -8.67
CA ARG A 126 22.30 17.49 -7.61
C ARG A 126 22.87 16.17 -8.09
N SER A 127 22.67 15.81 -9.35
CA SER A 127 23.06 14.50 -9.90
C SER A 127 24.53 14.16 -9.70
N ASP A 128 25.40 15.18 -9.78
CA ASP A 128 26.86 15.04 -9.73
C ASP A 128 27.45 15.26 -8.32
N GLU A 129 26.62 15.60 -7.33
CA GLU A 129 27.06 15.71 -5.93
C GLU A 129 27.47 14.31 -5.42
N PRO A 130 28.71 14.11 -4.91
CA PRO A 130 29.22 12.77 -4.56
C PRO A 130 28.33 12.04 -3.53
N ASP A 131 27.91 12.75 -2.46
CA ASP A 131 27.12 12.16 -1.40
C ASP A 131 25.71 11.80 -1.89
N PHE A 132 25.12 12.65 -2.73
CA PHE A 132 23.83 12.36 -3.34
C PHE A 132 23.92 11.21 -4.34
N SER A 133 24.96 11.14 -5.14
CA SER A 133 25.22 10.04 -6.07
C SER A 133 25.37 8.70 -5.35
N ALA A 134 26.07 8.67 -4.20
CA ALA A 134 26.18 7.47 -3.36
C ALA A 134 24.79 7.06 -2.79
N PHE A 135 24.05 7.99 -2.23
CA PHE A 135 22.69 7.75 -1.73
C PHE A 135 21.75 7.25 -2.84
N ARG A 136 21.74 7.90 -4.00
CA ARG A 136 20.95 7.51 -5.17
C ARG A 136 21.22 6.07 -5.60
N LYS A 137 22.50 5.69 -5.71
CA LYS A 137 22.89 4.32 -6.03
C LYS A 137 22.40 3.33 -4.99
N TRP A 138 22.56 3.67 -3.71
CA TRP A 138 22.12 2.81 -2.62
C TRP A 138 20.59 2.60 -2.67
N ILE A 139 19.78 3.67 -2.71
CA ILE A 139 18.33 3.54 -2.67
C ILE A 139 17.75 2.85 -3.91
N THR A 140 18.29 3.12 -5.10
CA THR A 140 17.85 2.46 -6.33
C THR A 140 18.21 0.98 -6.37
N ASN A 141 19.34 0.58 -5.79
CA ASN A 141 19.71 -0.83 -5.67
C ASN A 141 18.84 -1.54 -4.63
N THR A 142 18.56 -0.89 -3.49
CA THR A 142 17.67 -1.41 -2.46
C THR A 142 16.25 -1.57 -2.99
N ALA A 143 15.77 -0.61 -3.77
CA ALA A 143 14.42 -0.64 -4.37
C ALA A 143 14.26 -1.76 -5.42
N ARG A 144 15.33 -2.21 -6.05
CA ARG A 144 15.31 -3.32 -7.02
C ARG A 144 15.34 -4.70 -6.37
N ALA A 145 15.66 -4.78 -5.08
CA ALA A 145 15.56 -6.04 -4.36
C ALA A 145 14.08 -6.50 -4.36
N PRO A 146 13.81 -7.80 -4.60
CA PRO A 146 12.45 -8.31 -4.53
C PRO A 146 11.89 -8.02 -3.13
N LEU A 147 10.70 -7.41 -3.08
CA LEU A 147 9.96 -7.25 -1.84
C LEU A 147 9.73 -8.63 -1.24
N ALA A 148 9.94 -8.79 0.06
CA ALA A 148 9.65 -10.04 0.75
C ALA A 148 8.21 -10.49 0.43
N PRO A 149 7.95 -11.80 0.24
CA PRO A 149 6.59 -12.29 0.05
C PRO A 149 5.74 -11.83 1.24
N ALA A 150 4.56 -11.28 0.97
CA ALA A 150 3.63 -10.95 2.04
C ALA A 150 3.38 -12.20 2.88
N VAL A 151 3.51 -12.10 4.20
CA VAL A 151 3.16 -13.21 5.10
C VAL A 151 1.65 -13.38 5.01
N ILE A 152 1.24 -14.39 4.27
CA ILE A 152 -0.15 -14.74 4.09
C ILE A 152 -0.40 -15.90 5.04
N THR A 153 -1.20 -15.62 6.06
CA THR A 153 -1.61 -16.67 7.00
C THR A 153 -2.53 -17.66 6.27
N PRO A 154 -2.28 -18.98 6.36
CA PRO A 154 -3.08 -20.01 5.70
C PRO A 154 -4.52 -20.07 6.22
#